data_093b1c592edf5a77f8996368f7a3c058
#
_entry.id   093b1c592edf5a77f8996368f7a3c058
#
_cell.length_a   1.000
_cell.length_b   1.000
_cell.length_c   1.000
_cell.angle_alpha   90.00
_cell.angle_beta   90.00
_cell.angle_gamma   90.00
#
_symmetry.space_group_name_H-M   'P 1'
#
loop_
_entity.id
_entity.type
_entity.pdbx_description
1 polymer ?
#
loop_
_entity_poly.entity_id
_entity_poly.type
_entity_poly.pdbx_seq_one_letter_code
_entity_poly.pdbx_strand_id
1 'polypeptide(L)'
;MKIQDWVTSAAIGLGISLASGSVLAAPAACAGLPSQAALQTALDSAVAQNNGDLGFNMWATIVANDGTVCAVARDSSTSLTSQWLGSRVISVQKANKATDFNIGSDGRKGAFALSTANLYSAVQPGGSLYGLQHSNPVDPAVSYEGDSSLFGTASDPLVGARVGGVNVFGGGLGLYQSGGVKLGGVGVSGDTSCTDHMIAWRVRNTLQLDHLGTVGGVSGDPQRPDNIIFDITQTGNGGMLNPEGKVGYSPSGFGHPTCLNNPNPATLPKVQNP
;
A
#
# COMPACT_ATOMS: atom_id res chain seq x y z
N MET A 1 81.07 -22.49 -23.67
CA MET A 1 80.31 -21.22 -23.50
C MET A 1 78.84 -21.63 -23.24
N LYS A 2 78.42 -21.61 -21.98
CA LYS A 2 77.06 -22.05 -21.55
C LYS A 2 76.17 -20.82 -21.44
N ILE A 3 75.11 -20.80 -22.20
CA ILE A 3 74.04 -19.77 -22.12
C ILE A 3 73.01 -20.30 -21.12
N GLN A 4 72.73 -19.50 -20.12
CA GLN A 4 71.82 -19.82 -19.04
C GLN A 4 70.52 -19.03 -19.29
N ASP A 5 69.42 -19.76 -19.62
CA ASP A 5 68.12 -19.19 -19.85
C ASP A 5 67.44 -18.88 -18.50
N TRP A 6 67.06 -17.61 -18.35
CA TRP A 6 66.24 -17.15 -17.22
C TRP A 6 64.77 -17.13 -17.64
N VAL A 7 63.99 -18.07 -17.09
CA VAL A 7 62.53 -18.05 -17.21
C VAL A 7 61.95 -17.24 -16.03
N THR A 8 61.45 -16.08 -16.32
CA THR A 8 60.70 -15.26 -15.34
C THR A 8 59.24 -15.64 -15.40
N SER A 9 58.73 -16.32 -14.36
CA SER A 9 57.30 -16.59 -14.17
C SER A 9 56.60 -15.36 -13.63
N ALA A 10 55.74 -14.73 -14.44
CA ALA A 10 54.83 -13.68 -13.99
C ALA A 10 53.57 -14.33 -13.38
N ALA A 11 53.39 -14.19 -12.08
CA ALA A 11 52.17 -14.56 -11.40
C ALA A 11 51.13 -13.44 -11.59
N ILE A 12 50.06 -13.72 -12.40
CA ILE A 12 48.91 -12.84 -12.54
C ILE A 12 47.99 -13.09 -11.34
N GLY A 13 48.04 -12.21 -10.35
CA GLY A 13 47.08 -12.20 -9.24
C GLY A 13 45.75 -11.70 -9.72
N LEU A 14 44.75 -12.58 -9.81
CA LEU A 14 43.36 -12.23 -10.04
C LEU A 14 42.81 -11.61 -8.74
N GLY A 15 42.77 -10.29 -8.65
CA GLY A 15 42.11 -9.57 -7.57
C GLY A 15 40.60 -9.64 -7.76
N ILE A 16 39.93 -10.49 -6.99
CA ILE A 16 38.44 -10.46 -6.88
C ILE A 16 38.09 -9.24 -6.03
N SER A 17 37.68 -8.16 -6.68
CA SER A 17 37.06 -7.02 -6.00
C SER A 17 35.64 -7.44 -5.58
N LEU A 18 35.46 -7.75 -4.31
CA LEU A 18 34.15 -7.84 -3.69
C LEU A 18 33.58 -6.42 -3.66
N ALA A 19 32.70 -6.12 -4.58
CA ALA A 19 31.88 -4.92 -4.53
C ALA A 19 30.96 -5.05 -3.30
N SER A 20 31.35 -4.43 -2.20
CA SER A 20 30.50 -4.26 -1.02
C SER A 20 29.37 -3.32 -1.42
N GLY A 21 28.23 -3.87 -1.85
CA GLY A 21 27.02 -3.09 -2.05
C GLY A 21 26.67 -2.44 -0.71
N SER A 22 26.78 -1.11 -0.64
CA SER A 22 26.31 -0.35 0.51
C SER A 22 24.82 -0.52 0.63
N VAL A 23 24.36 -1.34 1.56
CA VAL A 23 22.96 -1.35 1.96
C VAL A 23 22.69 0.01 2.59
N LEU A 24 21.96 0.87 1.92
CA LEU A 24 21.54 2.14 2.49
C LEU A 24 20.75 1.85 3.78
N ALA A 25 21.12 2.51 4.86
CA ALA A 25 20.38 2.38 6.11
C ALA A 25 18.93 2.84 5.88
N ALA A 26 17.98 2.09 6.44
CA ALA A 26 16.58 2.47 6.35
C ALA A 26 16.36 3.88 6.93
N PRO A 27 15.50 4.73 6.32
CA PRO A 27 15.20 6.05 6.85
C PRO A 27 14.73 5.96 8.31
N ALA A 28 15.13 6.91 9.15
CA ALA A 28 14.76 6.92 10.58
C ALA A 28 13.25 6.92 10.80
N ALA A 29 12.49 7.57 9.90
CA ALA A 29 11.02 7.58 9.92
C ALA A 29 10.42 6.17 9.75
N CYS A 30 11.16 5.23 9.19
CA CYS A 30 10.72 3.85 8.94
C CYS A 30 11.01 2.89 10.10
N ALA A 31 11.52 3.40 11.23
CA ALA A 31 11.77 2.57 12.40
C ALA A 31 10.51 1.87 12.89
N GLY A 32 10.59 0.56 13.09
CA GLY A 32 9.44 -0.27 13.51
C GLY A 32 8.49 -0.67 12.38
N LEU A 33 8.66 -0.17 11.16
CA LEU A 33 7.90 -0.61 9.99
C LEU A 33 8.57 -1.80 9.31
N PRO A 34 7.78 -2.67 8.63
CA PRO A 34 8.30 -3.86 7.95
C PRO A 34 9.31 -3.52 6.85
N SER A 35 10.30 -4.41 6.69
CA SER A 35 11.25 -4.36 5.58
C SER A 35 10.59 -4.69 4.24
N GLN A 36 11.27 -4.39 3.13
CA GLN A 36 10.82 -4.79 1.79
C GLN A 36 10.61 -6.30 1.68
N ALA A 37 11.50 -7.11 2.23
CA ALA A 37 11.38 -8.57 2.18
C ALA A 37 10.15 -9.07 2.94
N ALA A 38 9.81 -8.47 4.10
CA ALA A 38 8.60 -8.81 4.84
C ALA A 38 7.34 -8.39 4.07
N LEU A 39 7.34 -7.21 3.45
CA LEU A 39 6.25 -6.74 2.60
C LEU A 39 6.05 -7.64 1.39
N GLN A 40 7.15 -8.04 0.72
CA GLN A 40 7.11 -8.95 -0.43
C GLN A 40 6.46 -10.29 -0.06
N THR A 41 6.92 -10.92 1.03
CA THR A 41 6.35 -12.18 1.51
C THR A 41 4.85 -12.04 1.85
N ALA A 42 4.47 -10.94 2.49
CA ALA A 42 3.07 -10.69 2.83
C ALA A 42 2.21 -10.46 1.58
N LEU A 43 2.72 -9.74 0.59
CA LEU A 43 2.03 -9.49 -0.68
C LEU A 43 1.82 -10.81 -1.44
N ASP A 44 2.88 -11.61 -1.63
CA ASP A 44 2.81 -12.88 -2.36
C ASP A 44 1.80 -13.84 -1.69
N SER A 45 1.82 -13.92 -0.35
CA SER A 45 0.86 -14.70 0.43
C SER A 45 -0.58 -14.20 0.29
N ALA A 46 -0.78 -12.88 0.22
CA ALA A 46 -2.10 -12.29 0.09
C ALA A 46 -2.68 -12.48 -1.31
N VAL A 47 -1.87 -12.28 -2.35
CA VAL A 47 -2.28 -12.45 -3.76
C VAL A 47 -2.66 -13.91 -4.05
N ALA A 48 -1.98 -14.89 -3.44
CA ALA A 48 -2.29 -16.31 -3.61
C ALA A 48 -3.65 -16.75 -3.04
N GLN A 49 -4.37 -15.86 -2.31
CA GLN A 49 -5.67 -16.18 -1.75
C GLN A 49 -6.80 -15.75 -2.68
N ASN A 50 -8.03 -16.23 -2.41
CA ASN A 50 -9.20 -15.76 -3.13
C ASN A 50 -9.57 -14.33 -2.69
N ASN A 51 -9.28 -13.36 -3.54
CA ASN A 51 -9.55 -11.93 -3.35
C ASN A 51 -10.69 -11.43 -4.23
N GLY A 52 -11.31 -12.30 -5.03
CA GLY A 52 -12.23 -11.89 -6.08
C GLY A 52 -11.53 -11.04 -7.15
N ASP A 53 -10.29 -11.37 -7.49
CA ASP A 53 -9.45 -10.64 -8.43
C ASP A 53 -9.79 -10.92 -9.90
N LEU A 54 -9.32 -10.05 -10.77
CA LEU A 54 -9.31 -10.23 -12.22
C LEU A 54 -7.98 -10.84 -12.71
N GLY A 55 -7.07 -11.19 -11.81
CA GLY A 55 -5.78 -11.80 -12.09
C GLY A 55 -4.69 -10.82 -12.47
N PHE A 56 -4.83 -9.54 -12.14
CA PHE A 56 -3.80 -8.54 -12.38
C PHE A 56 -2.71 -8.58 -11.30
N ASN A 57 -1.48 -8.29 -11.72
CA ASN A 57 -0.34 -8.20 -10.82
C ASN A 57 -0.42 -6.94 -9.94
N MET A 58 0.11 -7.06 -8.71
CA MET A 58 -0.10 -6.10 -7.64
C MET A 58 1.19 -5.37 -7.25
N TRP A 59 1.03 -4.14 -6.79
CA TRP A 59 2.02 -3.36 -6.09
C TRP A 59 1.58 -3.13 -4.64
N ALA A 60 2.55 -3.18 -3.73
CA ALA A 60 2.33 -2.81 -2.32
C ALA A 60 3.40 -1.82 -1.86
N THR A 61 2.99 -0.84 -1.06
CA THR A 61 3.89 0.17 -0.50
C THR A 61 3.59 0.38 0.98
N ILE A 62 4.65 0.54 1.78
CA ILE A 62 4.56 1.00 3.17
C ILE A 62 5.08 2.42 3.25
N VAL A 63 4.32 3.29 3.92
CA VAL A 63 4.65 4.70 4.14
C VAL A 63 4.61 4.99 5.64
N ALA A 64 5.60 5.70 6.15
CA ALA A 64 5.63 6.20 7.52
C ALA A 64 4.65 7.36 7.75
N ASN A 65 4.37 7.71 9.01
CA ASN A 65 3.42 8.77 9.35
C ASN A 65 3.78 10.17 8.81
N ASP A 66 5.03 10.39 8.41
CA ASP A 66 5.50 11.64 7.82
C ASP A 66 5.51 11.65 6.28
N GLY A 67 4.93 10.62 5.66
CA GLY A 67 4.87 10.44 4.21
C GLY A 67 6.11 9.78 3.59
N THR A 68 7.13 9.42 4.38
CA THR A 68 8.34 8.75 3.87
C THR A 68 8.01 7.33 3.41
N VAL A 69 8.35 6.99 2.18
CA VAL A 69 8.24 5.62 1.64
C VAL A 69 9.28 4.73 2.31
N CYS A 70 8.83 3.62 2.90
CA CYS A 70 9.69 2.70 3.67
C CYS A 70 9.98 1.39 2.94
N ALA A 71 9.03 0.90 2.17
CA ALA A 71 9.18 -0.31 1.38
C ALA A 71 8.23 -0.27 0.18
N VAL A 72 8.69 -0.82 -0.94
CA VAL A 72 7.88 -1.07 -2.14
C VAL A 72 8.10 -2.51 -2.55
N ALA A 73 7.02 -3.23 -2.85
CA ALA A 73 7.03 -4.59 -3.34
C ALA A 73 6.12 -4.72 -4.55
N ARG A 74 6.35 -5.75 -5.35
CA ARG A 74 5.45 -6.19 -6.42
C ARG A 74 5.29 -7.70 -6.33
N ASP A 75 4.15 -8.23 -6.74
CA ASP A 75 3.98 -9.66 -6.75
C ASP A 75 5.01 -10.37 -7.66
N SER A 76 5.06 -11.70 -7.63
CA SER A 76 6.11 -12.54 -8.18
C SER A 76 6.42 -12.36 -9.67
N SER A 77 5.81 -11.41 -10.36
CA SER A 77 6.13 -11.09 -11.74
C SER A 77 7.56 -10.61 -11.89
N THR A 78 8.31 -11.26 -12.73
CA THR A 78 9.69 -10.90 -13.06
C THR A 78 9.78 -9.74 -14.05
N SER A 79 8.67 -9.33 -14.67
CA SER A 79 8.63 -8.32 -15.71
C SER A 79 7.74 -7.14 -15.36
N LEU A 80 8.25 -5.91 -15.52
CA LEU A 80 7.45 -4.69 -15.41
C LEU A 80 6.37 -4.58 -16.50
N THR A 81 6.52 -5.29 -17.62
CA THR A 81 5.54 -5.27 -18.71
C THR A 81 4.27 -6.05 -18.40
N SER A 82 4.29 -6.92 -17.38
CA SER A 82 3.12 -7.64 -16.89
C SER A 82 2.39 -6.91 -15.76
N GLN A 83 2.85 -5.72 -15.40
CA GLN A 83 2.29 -4.90 -14.33
C GLN A 83 1.97 -3.50 -14.84
N TRP A 84 0.86 -2.94 -14.36
CA TRP A 84 0.58 -1.54 -14.62
C TRP A 84 1.45 -0.66 -13.73
N LEU A 85 2.45 0.00 -14.31
CA LEU A 85 3.43 0.82 -13.58
C LEU A 85 2.77 1.97 -12.80
N GLY A 86 1.67 2.53 -13.30
CA GLY A 86 0.91 3.54 -12.57
C GLY A 86 0.42 3.07 -11.20
N SER A 87 0.15 1.77 -11.04
CA SER A 87 -0.27 1.19 -9.76
C SER A 87 0.81 1.24 -8.68
N ARG A 88 2.11 1.28 -9.04
CA ARG A 88 3.19 1.53 -8.07
C ARG A 88 2.98 2.87 -7.36
N VAL A 89 2.73 3.93 -8.13
CA VAL A 89 2.49 5.28 -7.57
C VAL A 89 1.15 5.34 -6.84
N ILE A 90 0.10 4.71 -7.36
CA ILE A 90 -1.20 4.64 -6.69
C ILE A 90 -1.10 3.92 -5.34
N SER A 91 -0.29 2.86 -5.23
CA SER A 91 -0.07 2.18 -3.94
C SER A 91 0.55 3.12 -2.89
N VAL A 92 1.51 3.96 -3.29
CA VAL A 92 2.08 5.01 -2.42
C VAL A 92 1.02 6.01 -1.98
N GLN A 93 0.20 6.52 -2.92
CA GLN A 93 -0.86 7.48 -2.61
C GLN A 93 -1.89 6.91 -1.63
N LYS A 94 -2.27 5.64 -1.80
CA LYS A 94 -3.18 4.93 -0.89
C LYS A 94 -2.56 4.79 0.50
N ALA A 95 -1.30 4.36 0.60
CA ALA A 95 -0.59 4.26 1.88
C ALA A 95 -0.52 5.61 2.58
N ASN A 96 -0.17 6.68 1.85
CA ASN A 96 -0.09 8.04 2.37
C ASN A 96 -1.44 8.51 2.92
N LYS A 97 -2.54 8.34 2.18
CA LYS A 97 -3.88 8.72 2.67
C LYS A 97 -4.32 7.88 3.87
N ALA A 98 -3.96 6.61 3.91
CA ALA A 98 -4.22 5.78 5.08
C ALA A 98 -3.48 6.29 6.33
N THR A 99 -2.34 6.95 6.20
CA THR A 99 -1.68 7.60 7.34
C THR A 99 -2.35 8.91 7.74
N ASP A 100 -2.83 9.70 6.79
CA ASP A 100 -3.37 11.04 7.05
C ASP A 100 -4.70 11.01 7.80
N PHE A 101 -5.60 10.08 7.44
CA PHE A 101 -6.95 10.01 7.99
C PHE A 101 -7.11 9.01 9.14
N ASN A 102 -6.10 8.24 9.44
CA ASN A 102 -6.11 7.31 10.57
C ASN A 102 -5.50 7.99 11.81
N ILE A 103 -6.20 7.91 12.92
CA ILE A 103 -5.74 8.41 14.21
C ILE A 103 -5.57 7.21 15.15
N GLY A 104 -4.34 6.97 15.59
CA GLY A 104 -4.02 5.92 16.57
C GLY A 104 -4.24 6.38 18.01
N SER A 105 -3.85 5.52 18.97
CA SER A 105 -3.96 5.77 20.42
C SER A 105 -2.85 6.67 20.96
N ASP A 106 -2.49 7.74 20.25
CA ASP A 106 -1.43 8.70 20.60
C ASP A 106 -1.83 9.69 21.71
N GLY A 107 -2.84 9.34 22.53
CA GLY A 107 -3.36 10.16 23.60
C GLY A 107 -4.45 11.16 23.15
N ARG A 108 -4.80 11.20 21.87
CA ARG A 108 -5.93 12.00 21.38
C ARG A 108 -7.25 11.32 21.71
N LYS A 109 -8.24 12.13 22.02
CA LYS A 109 -9.62 11.66 22.22
C LYS A 109 -10.14 11.05 20.92
N GLY A 110 -10.47 9.74 20.94
CA GLY A 110 -11.08 9.04 19.82
C GLY A 110 -10.07 8.60 18.76
N ALA A 111 -9.29 7.56 19.08
CA ALA A 111 -8.62 6.79 18.05
C ALA A 111 -9.64 6.34 16.99
N PHE A 112 -9.33 6.55 15.71
CA PHE A 112 -10.25 6.31 14.60
C PHE A 112 -9.49 5.82 13.37
N ALA A 113 -9.94 4.71 12.83
CA ALA A 113 -9.37 4.12 11.63
C ALA A 113 -10.32 4.26 10.45
N LEU A 114 -9.77 4.72 9.33
CA LEU A 114 -10.43 4.77 8.03
C LEU A 114 -9.53 4.12 6.98
N SER A 115 -10.09 3.25 6.18
CA SER A 115 -9.43 2.86 4.94
C SER A 115 -9.64 3.92 3.86
N THR A 116 -8.84 3.89 2.80
CA THR A 116 -9.09 4.73 1.62
C THR A 116 -10.43 4.43 0.96
N ALA A 117 -10.95 3.20 1.11
CA ALA A 117 -12.29 2.83 0.65
C ALA A 117 -13.39 3.64 1.37
N ASN A 118 -13.21 3.92 2.67
CA ASN A 118 -14.18 4.69 3.45
C ASN A 118 -14.22 6.19 3.09
N LEU A 119 -13.26 6.67 2.33
CA LEU A 119 -13.21 8.06 1.87
C LEU A 119 -13.84 8.25 0.48
N TYR A 120 -14.18 7.16 -0.22
CA TYR A 120 -14.66 7.23 -1.60
C TYR A 120 -15.88 8.15 -1.75
N SER A 121 -16.95 7.91 -1.02
CA SER A 121 -18.19 8.68 -1.16
C SER A 121 -18.02 10.14 -0.73
N ALA A 122 -17.19 10.41 0.27
CA ALA A 122 -16.96 11.76 0.78
C ALA A 122 -16.30 12.71 -0.23
N VAL A 123 -15.55 12.18 -1.20
CA VAL A 123 -14.84 12.98 -2.24
C VAL A 123 -15.62 13.11 -3.54
N GLN A 124 -16.78 12.46 -3.66
CA GLN A 124 -17.62 12.58 -4.85
C GLN A 124 -18.30 13.97 -4.91
N PRO A 125 -18.79 14.39 -6.10
CA PRO A 125 -19.55 15.64 -6.21
C PRO A 125 -20.67 15.73 -5.18
N GLY A 126 -20.68 16.80 -4.38
CA GLY A 126 -21.61 17.00 -3.27
C GLY A 126 -21.16 16.37 -1.94
N GLY A 127 -20.08 15.63 -1.89
CA GLY A 127 -19.48 15.10 -0.67
C GLY A 127 -18.70 16.15 0.12
N SER A 128 -18.53 15.90 1.44
CA SER A 128 -17.88 16.84 2.37
C SER A 128 -16.38 17.08 2.11
N LEU A 129 -15.74 16.17 1.38
CA LEU A 129 -14.33 16.24 1.01
C LEU A 129 -14.13 16.36 -0.51
N TYR A 130 -15.16 16.83 -1.24
CA TYR A 130 -15.03 17.06 -2.68
C TYR A 130 -13.85 18.01 -2.97
N GLY A 131 -13.00 17.61 -3.92
CA GLY A 131 -11.77 18.32 -4.26
C GLY A 131 -10.51 17.83 -3.53
N LEU A 132 -10.63 16.96 -2.52
CA LEU A 132 -9.48 16.41 -1.80
C LEU A 132 -8.46 15.76 -2.75
N GLN A 133 -8.92 15.05 -3.78
CA GLN A 133 -8.08 14.35 -4.75
C GLN A 133 -7.17 15.31 -5.57
N HIS A 134 -7.53 16.58 -5.62
CA HIS A 134 -6.78 17.61 -6.35
C HIS A 134 -5.95 18.52 -5.43
N SER A 135 -6.13 18.41 -4.12
CA SER A 135 -5.52 19.31 -3.12
C SER A 135 -4.07 18.98 -2.79
N ASN A 136 -3.63 17.76 -3.06
CA ASN A 136 -2.28 17.29 -2.80
C ASN A 136 -1.83 16.42 -3.99
N PRO A 137 -1.33 17.01 -5.08
CA PRO A 137 -0.89 16.25 -6.23
C PRO A 137 0.36 15.40 -5.91
N VAL A 138 0.48 14.28 -6.60
CA VAL A 138 1.71 13.49 -6.57
C VAL A 138 2.83 14.26 -7.28
N ASP A 139 4.06 14.11 -6.79
CA ASP A 139 5.24 14.61 -7.50
C ASP A 139 5.69 13.59 -8.56
N PRO A 140 5.47 13.84 -9.86
CA PRO A 140 5.80 12.87 -10.90
C PRO A 140 7.33 12.70 -11.09
N ALA A 141 8.13 13.73 -10.79
CA ALA A 141 9.58 13.64 -10.90
C ALA A 141 10.13 12.64 -9.88
N VAL A 142 9.67 12.72 -8.63
CA VAL A 142 10.02 11.76 -7.57
C VAL A 142 9.42 10.38 -7.85
N SER A 143 8.16 10.33 -8.31
CA SER A 143 7.42 9.07 -8.46
C SER A 143 8.02 8.10 -9.47
N TYR A 144 8.67 8.60 -10.50
CA TYR A 144 9.24 7.82 -11.60
C TYR A 144 10.77 7.94 -11.70
N GLU A 145 11.41 8.49 -10.67
CA GLU A 145 12.86 8.62 -10.62
C GLU A 145 13.58 7.26 -10.58
N GLY A 146 14.79 7.25 -11.10
CA GLY A 146 15.76 6.16 -10.98
C GLY A 146 15.57 5.02 -11.97
N ASP A 147 16.33 3.95 -11.74
CA ASP A 147 16.34 2.77 -12.61
C ASP A 147 15.09 1.90 -12.37
N SER A 148 14.27 1.75 -13.41
CA SER A 148 13.05 0.96 -13.36
C SER A 148 13.28 -0.53 -13.08
N SER A 149 14.47 -1.07 -13.32
CA SER A 149 14.81 -2.45 -12.98
C SER A 149 14.80 -2.71 -11.46
N LEU A 150 14.95 -1.65 -10.67
CA LEU A 150 14.94 -1.68 -9.21
C LEU A 150 13.54 -1.53 -8.60
N PHE A 151 12.53 -1.16 -9.40
CA PHE A 151 11.17 -0.91 -8.90
C PHE A 151 10.58 -2.16 -8.25
N GLY A 152 10.10 -2.02 -7.02
CA GLY A 152 9.56 -3.10 -6.20
C GLY A 152 10.60 -3.99 -5.52
N THR A 153 11.88 -3.63 -5.59
CA THR A 153 12.97 -4.32 -4.90
C THR A 153 13.38 -3.60 -3.62
N ALA A 154 14.30 -4.19 -2.85
CA ALA A 154 14.89 -3.55 -1.68
C ALA A 154 15.67 -2.25 -1.99
N SER A 155 16.00 -2.03 -3.26
CA SER A 155 16.69 -0.83 -3.75
C SER A 155 15.76 0.08 -4.55
N ASP A 156 14.44 -0.03 -4.37
CA ASP A 156 13.49 0.82 -5.07
C ASP A 156 13.79 2.31 -4.80
N PRO A 157 13.96 3.14 -5.84
CA PRO A 157 14.31 4.55 -5.70
C PRO A 157 13.33 5.40 -4.89
N LEU A 158 12.07 4.93 -4.72
CA LEU A 158 11.11 5.62 -3.86
C LEU A 158 11.42 5.51 -2.36
N VAL A 159 12.21 4.54 -1.93
CA VAL A 159 12.54 4.36 -0.51
C VAL A 159 13.30 5.59 0.01
N GLY A 160 12.78 6.21 1.05
CA GLY A 160 13.27 7.46 1.62
C GLY A 160 12.67 8.73 1.02
N ALA A 161 11.98 8.64 -0.11
CA ALA A 161 11.29 9.78 -0.73
C ALA A 161 9.91 10.03 -0.12
N ARG A 162 9.37 11.22 -0.36
CA ARG A 162 7.98 11.63 -0.11
C ARG A 162 7.33 11.98 -1.43
N VAL A 163 6.36 11.19 -1.83
CA VAL A 163 5.71 11.32 -3.16
C VAL A 163 4.50 12.25 -3.10
N GLY A 164 3.85 12.33 -1.95
CA GLY A 164 2.58 13.01 -1.82
C GLY A 164 1.43 12.27 -2.50
N GLY A 165 0.45 13.01 -2.96
CA GLY A 165 -0.69 12.49 -3.70
C GLY A 165 -1.85 12.02 -2.82
N VAL A 166 -3.01 11.92 -3.45
CA VAL A 166 -4.26 11.45 -2.83
C VAL A 166 -4.90 10.39 -3.71
N ASN A 167 -5.19 9.24 -3.12
CA ASN A 167 -6.03 8.23 -3.71
C ASN A 167 -7.02 7.69 -2.66
N VAL A 168 -8.30 7.66 -2.98
CA VAL A 168 -9.41 7.43 -2.03
C VAL A 168 -10.39 6.36 -2.49
N PHE A 169 -9.91 5.34 -3.17
CA PHE A 169 -10.63 4.08 -3.35
C PHE A 169 -9.89 2.93 -2.65
N GLY A 170 -10.48 1.75 -2.57
CA GLY A 170 -9.97 0.64 -1.76
C GLY A 170 -8.49 0.32 -1.96
N GLY A 171 -7.84 -0.19 -0.92
CA GLY A 171 -6.46 -0.65 -0.93
C GLY A 171 -5.49 0.10 -0.02
N GLY A 172 -5.91 1.14 0.70
CA GLY A 172 -5.08 1.83 1.69
C GLY A 172 -5.57 1.58 3.11
N LEU A 173 -4.69 1.16 4.01
CA LEU A 173 -4.99 0.82 5.41
C LEU A 173 -3.91 1.32 6.36
N GLY A 174 -4.30 1.86 7.51
CA GLY A 174 -3.37 2.18 8.60
C GLY A 174 -2.71 0.94 9.17
N LEU A 175 -1.44 1.05 9.54
CA LEU A 175 -0.66 0.01 10.20
C LEU A 175 -0.58 0.30 11.68
N TYR A 176 -1.06 -0.62 12.51
CA TYR A 176 -1.17 -0.46 13.95
C TYR A 176 -0.43 -1.58 14.67
N GLN A 177 0.54 -1.22 15.50
CA GLN A 177 1.18 -2.15 16.42
C GLN A 177 0.31 -2.37 17.67
N SER A 178 0.74 -3.31 18.53
CA SER A 178 0.12 -3.55 19.84
C SER A 178 -0.09 -2.25 20.62
N GLY A 179 -1.23 -2.14 21.28
CA GLY A 179 -1.67 -0.92 21.94
C GLY A 179 -2.43 0.07 21.02
N GLY A 180 -2.72 -0.31 19.78
CA GLY A 180 -3.44 0.55 18.83
C GLY A 180 -2.65 1.78 18.37
N VAL A 181 -1.32 1.73 18.45
CA VAL A 181 -0.44 2.82 18.04
C VAL A 181 -0.20 2.73 16.54
N LYS A 182 -0.56 3.77 15.79
CA LYS A 182 -0.34 3.83 14.36
C LYS A 182 1.14 4.12 14.04
N LEU A 183 1.76 3.26 13.24
CA LEU A 183 3.14 3.41 12.75
C LEU A 183 3.25 4.05 11.37
N GLY A 184 2.24 3.85 10.53
CA GLY A 184 2.23 4.28 9.15
C GLY A 184 1.02 3.73 8.40
N GLY A 185 1.16 3.52 7.10
CA GLY A 185 0.13 2.94 6.25
C GLY A 185 0.68 1.97 5.22
N VAL A 186 -0.16 1.04 4.80
CA VAL A 186 0.05 0.19 3.62
C VAL A 186 -0.92 0.57 2.52
N GLY A 187 -0.44 0.59 1.29
CA GLY A 187 -1.27 0.75 0.10
C GLY A 187 -1.00 -0.37 -0.89
N VAL A 188 -2.07 -0.90 -1.46
CA VAL A 188 -2.02 -1.95 -2.50
C VAL A 188 -2.79 -1.48 -3.71
N SER A 189 -2.26 -1.73 -4.90
CA SER A 189 -2.88 -1.35 -6.17
C SER A 189 -2.44 -2.28 -7.30
N GLY A 190 -3.35 -2.57 -8.23
CA GLY A 190 -3.06 -3.41 -9.41
C GLY A 190 -4.30 -3.96 -10.06
N ASP A 191 -5.34 -4.23 -9.32
CA ASP A 191 -6.61 -4.81 -9.78
C ASP A 191 -7.77 -3.84 -9.51
N THR A 192 -8.99 -4.33 -9.36
CA THR A 192 -10.11 -3.48 -8.92
C THR A 192 -9.86 -2.96 -7.51
N SER A 193 -10.40 -1.79 -7.19
CA SER A 193 -10.27 -1.20 -5.85
C SER A 193 -10.79 -2.11 -4.73
N CYS A 194 -11.78 -2.96 -5.04
CA CYS A 194 -12.29 -3.95 -4.08
C CYS A 194 -11.25 -5.05 -3.83
N THR A 195 -10.63 -5.59 -4.86
CA THR A 195 -9.54 -6.57 -4.77
C THR A 195 -8.33 -5.96 -4.07
N ASP A 196 -7.95 -4.74 -4.46
CA ASP A 196 -6.86 -4.00 -3.81
C ASP A 196 -7.06 -3.92 -2.29
N HIS A 197 -8.31 -3.67 -1.84
CA HIS A 197 -8.66 -3.63 -0.42
C HIS A 197 -8.52 -4.99 0.26
N MET A 198 -8.99 -6.07 -0.37
CA MET A 198 -8.87 -7.43 0.16
C MET A 198 -7.42 -7.83 0.37
N ILE A 199 -6.58 -7.55 -0.64
CA ILE A 199 -5.15 -7.86 -0.59
C ILE A 199 -4.45 -6.99 0.46
N ALA A 200 -4.71 -5.68 0.52
CA ALA A 200 -4.15 -4.79 1.53
C ALA A 200 -4.48 -5.24 2.96
N TRP A 201 -5.72 -5.69 3.18
CA TRP A 201 -6.14 -6.23 4.48
C TRP A 201 -5.33 -7.45 4.89
N ARG A 202 -5.16 -8.41 3.97
CA ARG A 202 -4.39 -9.62 4.20
C ARG A 202 -2.91 -9.34 4.39
N VAL A 203 -2.34 -8.39 3.64
CA VAL A 203 -0.96 -7.91 3.84
C VAL A 203 -0.81 -7.35 5.25
N ARG A 204 -1.70 -6.44 5.69
CA ARG A 204 -1.67 -5.87 7.04
C ARG A 204 -1.76 -6.95 8.12
N ASN A 205 -2.66 -7.91 7.96
CA ASN A 205 -2.83 -9.03 8.90
C ASN A 205 -1.59 -9.94 8.94
N THR A 206 -1.03 -10.31 7.78
CA THR A 206 0.20 -11.12 7.71
C THR A 206 1.39 -10.42 8.37
N LEU A 207 1.48 -9.10 8.24
CA LEU A 207 2.51 -8.28 8.89
C LEU A 207 2.28 -8.09 10.39
N GLN A 208 1.17 -8.58 10.94
CA GLN A 208 0.78 -8.43 12.36
C GLN A 208 0.72 -6.95 12.78
N LEU A 209 0.22 -6.09 11.89
CA LEU A 209 0.07 -4.65 12.12
C LEU A 209 -1.39 -4.21 12.02
N ASP A 210 -2.29 -5.05 12.52
CA ASP A 210 -3.73 -4.86 12.54
C ASP A 210 -4.31 -4.82 13.96
N HIS A 211 -3.56 -4.31 14.93
CA HIS A 211 -4.01 -4.16 16.33
C HIS A 211 -5.00 -2.99 16.48
N LEU A 212 -6.19 -3.18 15.92
CA LEU A 212 -7.25 -2.18 15.83
C LEU A 212 -8.38 -2.39 16.86
N GLY A 213 -8.30 -3.41 17.71
CA GLY A 213 -9.41 -3.83 18.57
C GLY A 213 -9.94 -2.75 19.53
N THR A 214 -9.14 -1.70 19.80
CA THR A 214 -9.58 -0.52 20.59
C THR A 214 -9.70 0.75 19.75
N VAL A 215 -9.43 0.67 18.44
CA VAL A 215 -9.56 1.80 17.52
C VAL A 215 -10.94 1.74 16.89
N GLY A 216 -11.69 2.81 17.00
CA GLY A 216 -13.00 2.94 16.35
C GLY A 216 -12.89 2.97 14.84
N GLY A 217 -13.99 2.65 14.16
CA GLY A 217 -14.09 2.73 12.69
C GLY A 217 -15.54 2.89 12.25
N VAL A 218 -15.76 2.91 10.94
CA VAL A 218 -17.07 3.24 10.33
C VAL A 218 -17.80 2.05 9.72
N SER A 219 -17.16 0.87 9.66
CA SER A 219 -17.73 -0.29 8.95
C SER A 219 -18.99 -0.87 9.58
N GLY A 220 -19.30 -0.53 10.84
CA GLY A 220 -20.32 -1.18 11.63
C GLY A 220 -19.94 -2.57 12.17
N ASP A 221 -18.76 -3.09 11.81
CA ASP A 221 -18.19 -4.33 12.33
C ASP A 221 -17.00 -4.01 13.24
N PRO A 222 -17.14 -4.13 14.57
CA PRO A 222 -16.03 -3.84 15.48
C PRO A 222 -14.84 -4.79 15.34
N GLN A 223 -15.00 -5.92 14.68
CA GLN A 223 -13.93 -6.86 14.37
C GLN A 223 -13.17 -6.50 13.06
N ARG A 224 -13.71 -5.55 12.29
CA ARG A 224 -13.13 -5.04 11.05
C ARG A 224 -13.45 -3.54 10.90
N PRO A 225 -12.98 -2.69 11.83
CA PRO A 225 -13.48 -1.31 11.99
C PRO A 225 -13.32 -0.42 10.75
N ASP A 226 -12.26 -0.59 9.97
CA ASP A 226 -11.96 0.16 8.75
C ASP A 226 -12.22 -0.63 7.46
N ASN A 227 -13.10 -1.65 7.51
CA ASN A 227 -13.44 -2.45 6.33
C ASN A 227 -14.17 -1.62 5.27
N ILE A 228 -14.09 -2.08 4.02
CA ILE A 228 -14.85 -1.52 2.92
C ILE A 228 -16.36 -1.72 3.14
N ILE A 229 -17.16 -0.70 2.80
CA ILE A 229 -18.62 -0.69 2.96
C ILE A 229 -19.25 -0.56 1.57
N PHE A 230 -20.08 -1.52 1.18
CA PHE A 230 -20.78 -1.49 -0.11
C PHE A 230 -22.24 -1.03 0.07
N ASP A 231 -22.41 0.27 0.35
CA ASP A 231 -23.74 0.85 0.55
C ASP A 231 -24.13 1.89 -0.50
N ILE A 232 -23.31 2.10 -1.51
CA ILE A 232 -23.63 3.01 -2.61
C ILE A 232 -24.63 2.36 -3.55
N THR A 233 -25.76 3.00 -3.72
CA THR A 233 -26.76 2.57 -4.71
C THR A 233 -26.24 2.79 -6.12
N GLN A 234 -26.18 1.73 -6.90
CA GLN A 234 -25.77 1.75 -8.31
C GLN A 234 -26.97 1.60 -9.23
N THR A 235 -26.94 2.26 -10.39
CA THR A 235 -27.86 1.96 -11.49
C THR A 235 -27.47 0.65 -12.17
N GLY A 236 -28.41 0.06 -12.95
CA GLY A 236 -28.14 -1.13 -13.76
C GLY A 236 -26.97 -0.98 -14.75
N ASN A 237 -26.52 0.24 -15.03
CA ASN A 237 -25.37 0.55 -15.89
C ASN A 237 -24.11 0.93 -15.08
N GLY A 238 -24.05 0.63 -13.79
CA GLY A 238 -22.93 0.95 -12.93
C GLY A 238 -22.85 2.40 -12.45
N GLY A 239 -23.82 3.24 -12.80
CA GLY A 239 -23.96 4.58 -12.24
C GLY A 239 -24.42 4.50 -10.77
N MET A 240 -23.93 5.42 -9.93
CA MET A 240 -24.27 5.51 -8.52
C MET A 240 -25.36 6.56 -8.32
N LEU A 241 -26.53 6.16 -7.84
CA LEU A 241 -27.65 7.06 -7.57
C LEU A 241 -28.12 6.88 -6.13
N ASN A 242 -28.51 8.00 -5.51
CA ASN A 242 -29.34 7.96 -4.31
C ASN A 242 -30.82 7.83 -4.69
N PRO A 243 -31.74 7.68 -3.70
CA PRO A 243 -33.19 7.64 -3.96
C PRO A 243 -33.72 8.87 -4.69
N GLU A 244 -33.04 10.02 -4.55
CA GLU A 244 -33.38 11.28 -5.23
C GLU A 244 -32.66 11.43 -6.59
N GLY A 245 -31.99 10.39 -7.07
CA GLY A 245 -31.28 10.40 -8.35
C GLY A 245 -29.90 11.08 -8.33
N LYS A 246 -29.32 11.34 -7.15
CA LYS A 246 -27.97 11.94 -7.01
C LYS A 246 -26.88 10.90 -7.08
N VAL A 247 -25.86 11.17 -7.87
CA VAL A 247 -24.70 10.28 -8.07
C VAL A 247 -23.83 10.23 -6.81
N GLY A 248 -23.31 9.05 -6.47
CA GLY A 248 -22.31 8.89 -5.42
C GLY A 248 -22.87 8.88 -3.99
N TYR A 249 -24.17 8.78 -3.82
CA TYR A 249 -24.79 8.74 -2.49
C TYR A 249 -24.47 7.43 -1.75
N SER A 250 -24.03 7.58 -0.52
CA SER A 250 -23.84 6.51 0.45
C SER A 250 -24.64 6.82 1.70
N PRO A 251 -25.55 5.96 2.17
CA PRO A 251 -26.31 6.17 3.40
C PRO A 251 -25.42 6.34 4.64
N SER A 252 -24.31 5.60 4.72
CA SER A 252 -23.35 5.75 5.82
C SER A 252 -22.47 7.00 5.69
N GLY A 253 -22.32 7.56 4.49
CA GLY A 253 -21.35 8.60 4.16
C GLY A 253 -19.91 8.09 3.96
N PHE A 254 -19.68 6.77 4.11
CA PHE A 254 -18.37 6.11 4.06
C PHE A 254 -18.30 4.96 3.04
N GLY A 255 -19.29 4.88 2.15
CA GLY A 255 -19.43 3.79 1.21
C GLY A 255 -18.49 3.83 0.03
N HIS A 256 -18.29 2.66 -0.52
CA HIS A 256 -17.54 2.39 -1.74
C HIS A 256 -18.47 1.66 -2.72
N PRO A 257 -18.35 1.88 -4.03
CA PRO A 257 -19.13 1.11 -5.01
C PRO A 257 -18.68 -0.35 -5.03
N THR A 258 -19.59 -1.23 -5.45
CA THR A 258 -19.24 -2.62 -5.76
C THR A 258 -18.37 -2.67 -7.03
N CYS A 259 -17.51 -3.68 -7.12
CA CYS A 259 -16.67 -3.92 -8.30
C CYS A 259 -17.26 -5.02 -9.18
N LEU A 260 -16.72 -5.19 -10.39
CA LEU A 260 -17.17 -6.19 -11.35
C LEU A 260 -17.14 -7.63 -10.81
N ASN A 261 -16.16 -7.93 -9.98
CA ASN A 261 -15.88 -9.24 -9.38
C ASN A 261 -16.35 -9.39 -7.93
N ASN A 262 -16.78 -8.32 -7.31
CA ASN A 262 -17.51 -8.21 -6.05
C ASN A 262 -17.03 -9.17 -4.92
N PRO A 263 -15.79 -9.02 -4.41
CA PRO A 263 -15.30 -9.86 -3.34
C PRO A 263 -16.09 -9.68 -2.05
N ASN A 264 -16.16 -10.72 -1.22
CA ASN A 264 -16.87 -10.67 0.05
C ASN A 264 -15.96 -10.20 1.20
N PRO A 265 -16.05 -8.95 1.67
CA PRO A 265 -15.19 -8.42 2.71
C PRO A 265 -15.44 -9.02 4.10
N ALA A 266 -16.56 -9.73 4.31
CA ALA A 266 -16.83 -10.44 5.56
C ALA A 266 -15.92 -11.65 5.77
N THR A 267 -15.27 -12.14 4.71
CA THR A 267 -14.31 -13.26 4.77
C THR A 267 -12.91 -12.84 5.24
N LEU A 268 -12.64 -11.55 5.33
CA LEU A 268 -11.35 -11.04 5.81
C LEU A 268 -11.10 -11.43 7.27
N PRO A 269 -9.84 -11.67 7.67
CA PRO A 269 -9.51 -11.97 9.06
C PRO A 269 -9.95 -10.83 9.99
N LYS A 270 -10.29 -11.19 11.23
CA LYS A 270 -10.59 -10.21 12.28
C LYS A 270 -9.31 -9.49 12.68
N VAL A 271 -9.44 -8.20 13.00
CA VAL A 271 -8.30 -7.44 13.55
C VAL A 271 -7.93 -7.96 14.94
N GLN A 272 -6.67 -7.76 15.31
CA GLN A 272 -6.15 -8.15 16.59
C GLN A 272 -6.56 -7.18 17.71
N ASN A 273 -6.67 -7.69 18.92
CA ASN A 273 -6.75 -6.84 20.10
C ASN A 273 -5.38 -6.21 20.41
N PRO A 274 -5.35 -5.08 21.14
CA PRO A 274 -4.11 -4.38 21.49
C PRO A 274 -3.12 -5.23 22.23
#